data_bf81bf5f0c84e5c3ded9f86a51c72ef5
#
_entry.id   bf81bf5f0c84e5c3ded9f86a51c72ef5
#
_cell.length_a   1.000
_cell.length_b   1.000
_cell.length_c   1.000
_cell.angle_alpha   90.00
_cell.angle_beta   90.00
_cell.angle_gamma   90.00
#
_symmetry.space_group_name_H-M   'P 1'
#
loop_
_entity.id
_entity.type
_entity.pdbx_description
1 polymer ?
#
loop_
_entity_poly.entity_id
_entity_poly.type
_entity_poly.pdbx_seq_one_letter_code
_entity_poly.pdbx_strand_id
1 'polypeptide(L)'
;MSIQPEVETDRSTANAWDLSVGPDICRNVQAGLDREWIVTNGLGGYASGSVVGATTRSYHGLLVAAIIPPVERDVLVTKIDETIELPDKSALKLGVNEYRDGTIDPQGYTYLDTFSLEADVPCFRYQLNEDLTLEKRVWMEYGQNTTYVQYALTAGSGTNVGPLALTFTPFCAYRSHHATTHGDANWHFLVENQGNRCRIRAYEEAPACALVLGPPAQFTPTGNWFWGVKHRRDTERGLPDVDDV
;
A
#
# COMPACT_ATOMS: atom_id res chain seq x y z
N MET A 1 46.84 14.35 12.00
CA MET A 1 45.73 14.18 11.07
C MET A 1 45.55 12.69 10.94
N SER A 2 44.66 12.13 11.77
CA SER A 2 44.47 10.69 11.90
C SER A 2 43.16 10.32 11.23
N ILE A 3 43.26 9.56 10.16
CA ILE A 3 42.09 9.01 9.42
C ILE A 3 41.70 7.75 10.17
N GLN A 4 40.50 7.72 10.73
CA GLN A 4 39.92 6.49 11.26
C GLN A 4 39.26 5.71 10.11
N PRO A 5 39.38 4.38 10.05
CA PRO A 5 38.76 3.57 9.02
C PRO A 5 37.24 3.51 9.24
N GLU A 6 36.50 3.66 8.14
CA GLU A 6 35.08 3.35 8.10
C GLU A 6 34.86 1.89 8.48
N VAL A 7 34.01 1.67 9.47
CA VAL A 7 33.56 0.32 9.83
C VAL A 7 32.56 -0.10 8.76
N GLU A 8 33.01 -0.97 7.88
CA GLU A 8 32.12 -1.75 7.01
C GLU A 8 31.21 -2.59 7.91
N THR A 9 29.95 -2.14 8.08
CA THR A 9 28.93 -2.94 8.78
C THR A 9 28.58 -4.12 7.89
N ASP A 10 29.09 -5.27 8.25
CA ASP A 10 28.71 -6.57 7.70
C ASP A 10 27.19 -6.76 7.86
N ARG A 11 26.45 -6.74 6.72
CA ARG A 11 25.00 -6.95 6.64
C ARG A 11 24.60 -8.43 6.71
N SER A 12 25.45 -9.31 7.22
CA SER A 12 25.25 -10.76 7.21
C SER A 12 24.70 -11.36 8.53
N THR A 13 23.93 -10.59 9.31
CA THR A 13 23.11 -11.21 10.38
C THR A 13 21.63 -11.05 10.00
N ALA A 14 21.15 -11.90 9.08
CA ALA A 14 19.73 -12.17 9.00
C ALA A 14 19.29 -12.63 10.40
N ASN A 15 18.42 -11.85 11.04
CA ASN A 15 17.84 -12.26 12.31
C ASN A 15 17.06 -13.56 12.07
N ALA A 16 17.17 -14.52 12.98
CA ALA A 16 16.51 -15.82 12.87
C ALA A 16 14.97 -15.75 12.76
N TRP A 17 14.40 -14.54 12.78
CA TRP A 17 12.97 -14.22 12.72
C TRP A 17 12.55 -13.49 11.43
N ASP A 18 13.47 -13.17 10.53
CA ASP A 18 13.13 -12.51 9.27
C ASP A 18 12.44 -13.51 8.33
N LEU A 19 11.16 -13.28 8.07
CA LEU A 19 10.39 -14.03 7.09
C LEU A 19 10.64 -13.43 5.70
N SER A 20 10.93 -14.28 4.71
CA SER A 20 11.06 -13.85 3.32
C SER A 20 10.43 -14.86 2.37
N VAL A 21 9.76 -14.39 1.34
CA VAL A 21 9.25 -15.18 0.21
C VAL A 21 9.71 -14.56 -1.10
N GLY A 22 10.12 -15.41 -2.02
CA GLY A 22 10.71 -15.03 -3.31
C GLY A 22 9.71 -15.00 -4.47
N PRO A 23 10.22 -14.93 -5.71
CA PRO A 23 9.42 -14.75 -6.93
C PRO A 23 8.41 -15.86 -7.20
N ASP A 24 8.68 -17.08 -6.75
CA ASP A 24 7.78 -18.23 -6.86
C ASP A 24 6.43 -18.00 -6.14
N ILE A 25 6.43 -17.20 -5.09
CA ILE A 25 5.23 -16.75 -4.37
C ILE A 25 4.79 -15.37 -4.86
N CYS A 26 5.71 -14.42 -4.92
CA CYS A 26 5.41 -13.01 -5.20
C CYS A 26 4.85 -12.80 -6.60
N ARG A 27 5.35 -13.53 -7.62
CA ARG A 27 4.89 -13.45 -9.02
C ARG A 27 3.79 -14.46 -9.36
N ASN A 28 3.40 -15.27 -8.39
CA ASN A 28 2.23 -16.15 -8.50
C ASN A 28 1.05 -15.50 -7.78
N VAL A 29 0.12 -14.97 -8.55
CA VAL A 29 -1.00 -14.20 -8.00
C VAL A 29 -1.81 -14.99 -6.98
N GLN A 30 -2.09 -16.27 -7.21
CA GLN A 30 -2.85 -17.09 -6.27
C GLN A 30 -2.07 -17.31 -4.95
N ALA A 31 -0.81 -17.69 -5.06
CA ALA A 31 0.04 -17.91 -3.90
C ALA A 31 0.26 -16.63 -3.07
N GLY A 32 0.35 -15.48 -3.74
CA GLY A 32 0.50 -14.18 -3.07
C GLY A 32 -0.79 -13.64 -2.46
N LEU A 33 -1.96 -13.90 -3.08
CA LEU A 33 -3.26 -13.56 -2.51
C LEU A 33 -3.59 -14.40 -1.26
N ASP A 34 -2.99 -15.59 -1.13
CA ASP A 34 -3.20 -16.49 0.01
C ASP A 34 -2.32 -16.14 1.23
N ARG A 35 -1.45 -15.14 1.11
CA ARG A 35 -0.55 -14.68 2.17
C ARG A 35 -0.82 -13.24 2.52
N GLU A 36 -0.91 -12.97 3.81
CA GLU A 36 -1.31 -11.67 4.35
C GLU A 36 -0.26 -11.16 5.33
N TRP A 37 -0.19 -9.86 5.46
CA TRP A 37 0.63 -9.17 6.44
C TRP A 37 -0.23 -8.21 7.26
N ILE A 38 0.22 -7.89 8.47
CA ILE A 38 -0.41 -6.92 9.36
C ILE A 38 0.64 -6.21 10.21
N VAL A 39 0.44 -4.91 10.41
CA VAL A 39 1.12 -4.08 11.41
C VAL A 39 0.09 -3.34 12.24
N THR A 40 0.39 -3.08 13.51
CA THR A 40 -0.58 -2.50 14.46
C THR A 40 -0.02 -1.28 15.16
N ASN A 41 -0.92 -0.40 15.63
CA ASN A 41 -0.56 0.84 16.33
C ASN A 41 -0.71 0.78 17.87
N GLY A 42 -1.07 -0.37 18.44
CA GLY A 42 -1.31 -0.50 19.88
C GLY A 42 -2.64 0.07 20.40
N LEU A 43 -3.41 0.80 19.57
CA LEU A 43 -4.73 1.35 19.93
C LEU A 43 -5.88 0.45 19.44
N GLY A 44 -5.58 -0.61 18.69
CA GLY A 44 -6.54 -1.43 17.97
C GLY A 44 -6.66 -1.07 16.49
N GLY A 45 -6.02 0.00 16.02
CA GLY A 45 -5.84 0.32 14.60
C GLY A 45 -4.73 -0.53 13.99
N TYR A 46 -4.79 -0.71 12.66
CA TYR A 46 -3.81 -1.54 11.95
C TYR A 46 -3.71 -1.15 10.47
N ALA A 47 -2.63 -1.63 9.82
CA ALA A 47 -2.54 -1.74 8.37
C ALA A 47 -2.33 -3.20 7.98
N SER A 48 -3.00 -3.66 6.95
CA SER A 48 -2.93 -5.04 6.48
C SER A 48 -3.27 -5.17 5.00
N GLY A 49 -2.79 -6.24 4.37
CA GLY A 49 -3.07 -6.54 2.98
C GLY A 49 -2.51 -7.91 2.57
N SER A 50 -2.74 -8.31 1.34
CA SER A 50 -2.06 -9.47 0.77
C SER A 50 -0.63 -9.13 0.34
N VAL A 51 0.22 -10.15 0.23
CA VAL A 51 1.62 -9.98 -0.24
C VAL A 51 1.69 -9.34 -1.62
N VAL A 52 0.75 -9.66 -2.52
CA VAL A 52 0.71 -9.05 -3.87
C VAL A 52 0.03 -7.68 -3.92
N GLY A 53 -0.51 -7.17 -2.80
CA GLY A 53 -1.08 -5.83 -2.72
C GLY A 53 -2.58 -5.72 -3.04
N ALA A 54 -3.26 -6.80 -3.42
CA ALA A 54 -4.72 -6.80 -3.54
C ALA A 54 -5.40 -6.95 -2.18
N THR A 55 -6.59 -6.36 -2.04
CA THR A 55 -7.44 -6.55 -0.86
C THR A 55 -8.23 -7.84 -0.99
N THR A 56 -7.97 -8.83 -0.14
CA THR A 56 -8.67 -10.12 -0.16
C THR A 56 -9.78 -10.22 0.89
N ARG A 57 -9.87 -9.22 1.76
CA ARG A 57 -10.86 -9.08 2.84
C ARG A 57 -11.35 -7.64 2.95
N SER A 58 -12.59 -7.45 3.38
CA SER A 58 -13.09 -6.14 3.82
C SER A 58 -12.27 -5.55 4.98
N TYR A 59 -11.61 -6.41 5.75
CA TYR A 59 -10.71 -6.03 6.85
C TYR A 59 -9.36 -5.48 6.38
N HIS A 60 -8.97 -5.67 5.13
CA HIS A 60 -7.73 -5.10 4.62
C HIS A 60 -7.84 -3.58 4.49
N GLY A 61 -6.77 -2.90 4.87
CA GLY A 61 -6.64 -1.45 4.74
C GLY A 61 -5.23 -0.99 5.05
N LEU A 62 -4.80 0.04 4.36
CA LEU A 62 -3.53 0.70 4.65
C LEU A 62 -3.66 1.63 5.88
N LEU A 63 -4.87 2.14 6.13
CA LEU A 63 -5.22 2.81 7.38
C LEU A 63 -6.60 2.34 7.84
N VAL A 64 -6.60 1.37 8.76
CA VAL A 64 -7.77 1.00 9.55
C VAL A 64 -7.62 1.68 10.91
N ALA A 65 -8.27 2.83 11.04
CA ALA A 65 -8.11 3.69 12.20
C ALA A 65 -9.00 3.23 13.35
N ALA A 66 -8.46 3.16 14.57
CA ALA A 66 -9.24 3.00 15.77
C ALA A 66 -9.91 4.35 16.10
N ILE A 67 -11.17 4.53 15.69
CA ILE A 67 -11.92 5.77 15.89
C ILE A 67 -12.34 5.90 17.36
N ILE A 68 -12.82 4.80 17.93
CA ILE A 68 -13.04 4.68 19.38
C ILE A 68 -12.25 3.47 19.86
N PRO A 69 -11.01 3.69 20.36
CA PRO A 69 -10.16 2.58 20.80
C PRO A 69 -10.77 1.75 21.93
N PRO A 70 -10.62 0.43 21.94
CA PRO A 70 -10.06 -0.40 20.87
C PRO A 70 -11.15 -0.97 19.94
N VAL A 71 -12.40 -0.56 20.07
CA VAL A 71 -13.58 -1.28 19.57
C VAL A 71 -13.97 -0.83 18.16
N GLU A 72 -14.17 0.48 17.96
CA GLU A 72 -14.64 0.99 16.67
C GLU A 72 -13.46 1.29 15.75
N ARG A 73 -13.49 0.66 14.57
CA ARG A 73 -12.46 0.81 13.55
C ARG A 73 -13.09 1.09 12.20
N ASP A 74 -12.59 2.12 11.56
CA ASP A 74 -12.99 2.47 10.21
C ASP A 74 -11.82 2.35 9.24
N VAL A 75 -12.10 1.82 8.06
CA VAL A 75 -11.18 1.85 6.92
C VAL A 75 -11.25 3.24 6.31
N LEU A 76 -10.16 3.97 6.38
CA LEU A 76 -10.04 5.32 5.82
C LEU A 76 -9.20 5.34 4.53
N VAL A 77 -8.19 4.47 4.44
CA VAL A 77 -7.42 4.23 3.23
C VAL A 77 -7.33 2.73 3.03
N THR A 78 -7.91 2.25 1.96
CA THR A 78 -7.91 0.81 1.65
C THR A 78 -6.53 0.37 1.20
N LYS A 79 -5.93 1.08 0.25
CA LYS A 79 -4.60 0.82 -0.32
C LYS A 79 -4.09 2.04 -1.08
N ILE A 80 -2.87 1.94 -1.56
CA ILE A 80 -2.28 2.86 -2.54
C ILE A 80 -1.79 2.01 -3.71
N ASP A 81 -2.19 2.38 -4.94
CA ASP A 81 -1.60 1.84 -6.16
C ASP A 81 -0.54 2.80 -6.68
N GLU A 82 0.64 2.27 -6.99
CA GLU A 82 1.76 3.02 -7.49
C GLU A 82 1.86 2.87 -9.03
N THR A 83 2.17 3.98 -9.70
CA THR A 83 2.54 4.00 -11.11
C THR A 83 3.86 4.73 -11.27
N ILE A 84 4.83 4.10 -11.94
CA ILE A 84 6.14 4.69 -12.23
C ILE A 84 6.21 5.01 -13.71
N GLU A 85 6.36 6.28 -14.04
CA GLU A 85 6.66 6.71 -15.40
C GLU A 85 8.18 6.72 -15.59
N LEU A 86 8.66 5.93 -16.55
CA LEU A 86 10.06 5.84 -16.92
C LEU A 86 10.45 6.99 -17.87
N PRO A 87 11.75 7.26 -18.09
CA PRO A 87 12.20 8.34 -18.97
C PRO A 87 11.72 8.24 -20.42
N ASP A 88 11.46 7.02 -20.89
CA ASP A 88 10.91 6.72 -22.23
C ASP A 88 9.39 6.90 -22.32
N LYS A 89 8.76 7.40 -21.24
CA LYS A 89 7.30 7.57 -21.10
C LYS A 89 6.50 6.28 -20.96
N SER A 90 7.13 5.12 -20.86
CA SER A 90 6.44 3.91 -20.46
C SER A 90 6.01 3.99 -18.98
N ALA A 91 4.87 3.39 -18.65
CA ALA A 91 4.31 3.42 -17.30
C ALA A 91 4.21 1.99 -16.74
N LEU A 92 4.83 1.77 -15.59
CA LEU A 92 4.76 0.53 -14.84
C LEU A 92 3.73 0.69 -13.71
N LYS A 93 2.64 -0.07 -13.77
CA LYS A 93 1.59 -0.08 -12.75
C LYS A 93 1.88 -1.21 -11.76
N LEU A 94 2.11 -0.87 -10.49
CA LEU A 94 2.45 -1.84 -9.44
C LEU A 94 1.23 -2.29 -8.62
N GLY A 95 0.08 -1.66 -8.82
CA GLY A 95 -1.17 -2.04 -8.18
C GLY A 95 -1.64 -3.44 -8.58
N VAL A 96 -2.47 -4.05 -7.74
CA VAL A 96 -3.16 -5.32 -8.01
C VAL A 96 -4.55 -5.21 -7.44
N ASN A 97 -5.59 -5.39 -8.28
CA ASN A 97 -6.98 -5.44 -7.86
C ASN A 97 -7.63 -6.68 -8.46
N GLU A 98 -8.36 -7.42 -7.66
CA GLU A 98 -9.26 -8.48 -8.13
C GLU A 98 -10.66 -7.90 -8.22
N TYR A 99 -11.34 -8.12 -9.34
CA TYR A 99 -12.69 -7.64 -9.58
C TYR A 99 -13.71 -8.78 -9.50
N ARG A 100 -15.00 -8.43 -9.40
CA ARG A 100 -16.12 -9.36 -9.25
C ARG A 100 -16.15 -10.48 -10.31
N ASP A 101 -15.75 -10.18 -11.54
CA ASP A 101 -15.69 -11.12 -12.65
C ASP A 101 -14.46 -12.04 -12.64
N GLY A 102 -13.57 -11.87 -11.64
CA GLY A 102 -12.30 -12.59 -11.52
C GLY A 102 -11.14 -11.96 -12.29
N THR A 103 -11.35 -10.82 -12.95
CA THR A 103 -10.28 -10.06 -13.60
C THR A 103 -9.31 -9.54 -12.54
N ILE A 104 -8.02 -9.62 -12.84
CA ILE A 104 -6.94 -9.02 -12.04
C ILE A 104 -6.28 -7.94 -12.87
N ASP A 105 -6.46 -6.67 -12.47
CA ASP A 105 -5.93 -5.50 -13.14
C ASP A 105 -5.68 -4.35 -12.14
N PRO A 106 -4.53 -3.68 -12.17
CA PRO A 106 -3.29 -4.04 -12.88
C PRO A 106 -2.65 -5.34 -12.36
N GLN A 107 -1.61 -5.80 -13.05
CA GLN A 107 -0.88 -7.02 -12.70
C GLN A 107 0.50 -6.70 -12.10
N GLY A 108 0.54 -5.76 -11.15
CA GLY A 108 1.79 -5.28 -10.54
C GLY A 108 2.58 -6.35 -9.81
N TYR A 109 1.94 -7.45 -9.41
CA TYR A 109 2.61 -8.62 -8.83
C TYR A 109 3.69 -9.21 -9.74
N THR A 110 3.62 -9.00 -11.05
CA THR A 110 4.64 -9.49 -11.99
C THR A 110 5.99 -8.83 -11.81
N TYR A 111 6.03 -7.64 -11.21
CA TYR A 111 7.26 -6.93 -10.83
C TYR A 111 7.74 -7.26 -9.43
N LEU A 112 6.89 -7.85 -8.57
CA LEU A 112 7.24 -8.14 -7.19
C LEU A 112 8.22 -9.32 -7.13
N ASP A 113 9.46 -9.03 -6.70
CA ASP A 113 10.52 -10.02 -6.61
C ASP A 113 10.57 -10.69 -5.24
N THR A 114 10.44 -9.89 -4.18
CA THR A 114 10.55 -10.39 -2.81
C THR A 114 9.58 -9.65 -1.90
N PHE A 115 8.96 -10.39 -1.00
CA PHE A 115 8.30 -9.85 0.19
C PHE A 115 9.02 -10.37 1.42
N SER A 116 9.31 -9.50 2.38
CA SER A 116 9.92 -9.87 3.66
C SER A 116 9.29 -9.13 4.83
N LEU A 117 9.43 -9.70 6.02
CA LEU A 117 9.26 -9.00 7.28
C LEU A 117 10.65 -8.76 7.86
N GLU A 118 11.09 -7.52 7.87
CA GLU A 118 12.37 -7.10 8.41
C GLU A 118 12.13 -6.39 9.75
N ALA A 119 12.47 -7.03 10.86
CA ALA A 119 12.11 -6.56 12.21
C ALA A 119 10.61 -6.21 12.31
N ASP A 120 9.74 -7.11 11.83
CA ASP A 120 8.27 -7.00 11.78
C ASP A 120 7.73 -5.91 10.83
N VAL A 121 8.58 -5.25 10.04
CA VAL A 121 8.18 -4.29 9.02
C VAL A 121 8.00 -4.98 7.67
N PRO A 122 6.79 -4.98 7.08
CA PRO A 122 6.56 -5.44 5.71
C PRO A 122 7.40 -4.66 4.71
N CYS A 123 8.20 -5.39 3.94
CA CYS A 123 9.07 -4.87 2.90
C CYS A 123 8.76 -5.57 1.58
N PHE A 124 8.46 -4.79 0.55
CA PHE A 124 8.13 -5.24 -0.80
C PHE A 124 9.23 -4.76 -1.73
N ARG A 125 9.87 -5.67 -2.45
CA ARG A 125 10.91 -5.34 -3.43
C ARG A 125 10.41 -5.66 -4.83
N TYR A 126 10.30 -4.62 -5.66
CA TYR A 126 9.87 -4.71 -7.05
C TYR A 126 11.07 -4.57 -7.96
N GLN A 127 11.28 -5.53 -8.86
CA GLN A 127 12.27 -5.45 -9.93
C GLN A 127 11.58 -4.81 -11.15
N LEU A 128 11.87 -3.55 -11.40
CA LEU A 128 11.22 -2.76 -12.46
C LEU A 128 11.80 -3.06 -13.84
N ASN A 129 13.13 -3.24 -13.90
CA ASN A 129 13.90 -3.74 -15.05
C ASN A 129 15.23 -4.32 -14.54
N GLU A 130 16.18 -4.62 -15.42
CA GLU A 130 17.47 -5.24 -15.05
C GLU A 130 18.27 -4.41 -14.02
N ASP A 131 18.17 -3.08 -14.09
CA ASP A 131 18.98 -2.16 -13.30
C ASP A 131 18.20 -1.42 -12.20
N LEU A 132 16.87 -1.47 -12.19
CA LEU A 132 16.06 -0.60 -11.35
C LEU A 132 15.18 -1.39 -10.40
N THR A 133 15.33 -1.13 -9.13
CA THR A 133 14.55 -1.77 -8.05
C THR A 133 13.85 -0.70 -7.22
N LEU A 134 12.56 -0.91 -6.94
CA LEU A 134 11.80 -0.13 -5.96
C LEU A 134 11.56 -0.98 -4.71
N GLU A 135 11.88 -0.42 -3.56
CA GLU A 135 11.52 -0.98 -2.27
C GLU A 135 10.41 -0.15 -1.63
N LYS A 136 9.39 -0.82 -1.10
CA LYS A 136 8.28 -0.23 -0.34
C LYS A 136 8.26 -0.85 1.05
N ARG A 137 8.22 -0.02 2.11
CA ARG A 137 8.10 -0.44 3.51
C ARG A 137 6.87 0.18 4.13
N VAL A 138 6.19 -0.57 5.00
CA VAL A 138 4.97 -0.12 5.67
C VAL A 138 5.08 -0.35 7.17
N TRP A 139 4.79 0.67 7.97
CA TRP A 139 4.70 0.54 9.44
C TRP A 139 3.71 1.53 10.02
N MET A 140 3.33 1.34 11.26
CA MET A 140 2.46 2.26 11.99
C MET A 140 3.17 2.87 13.19
N GLU A 141 2.82 4.11 13.49
CA GLU A 141 3.23 4.78 14.72
C GLU A 141 2.48 4.21 15.92
N TYR A 142 3.22 3.84 16.96
CA TYR A 142 2.60 3.36 18.21
C TYR A 142 1.80 4.47 18.89
N GLY A 143 0.56 4.18 19.29
CA GLY A 143 -0.33 5.14 19.95
C GLY A 143 -0.99 6.16 19.02
N GLN A 144 -0.87 6.01 17.70
CA GLN A 144 -1.47 6.93 16.71
C GLN A 144 -2.10 6.17 15.54
N ASN A 145 -3.19 6.73 14.98
CA ASN A 145 -3.78 6.26 13.74
C ASN A 145 -3.00 6.82 12.53
N THR A 146 -1.73 6.45 12.43
CA THR A 146 -0.81 6.91 11.39
C THR A 146 -0.06 5.73 10.78
N THR A 147 -0.18 5.57 9.46
CA THR A 147 0.57 4.59 8.69
C THR A 147 1.63 5.32 7.88
N TYR A 148 2.87 4.88 7.96
CA TYR A 148 3.97 5.34 7.14
C TYR A 148 4.19 4.37 5.99
N VAL A 149 4.42 4.92 4.80
CA VAL A 149 4.85 4.16 3.63
C VAL A 149 6.10 4.82 3.09
N GLN A 150 7.20 4.09 3.10
CA GLN A 150 8.48 4.56 2.56
C GLN A 150 8.74 3.89 1.23
N TYR A 151 9.26 4.66 0.28
CA TYR A 151 9.75 4.17 -1.00
C TYR A 151 11.22 4.50 -1.16
N ALA A 152 12.01 3.51 -1.58
CA ALA A 152 13.41 3.67 -1.92
C ALA A 152 13.65 3.10 -3.32
N LEU A 153 14.15 3.96 -4.23
CA LEU A 153 14.52 3.56 -5.57
C LEU A 153 16.03 3.36 -5.63
N THR A 154 16.45 2.20 -6.12
CA THR A 154 17.87 1.86 -6.27
C THR A 154 18.16 1.54 -7.73
N ALA A 155 19.24 2.12 -8.26
CA ALA A 155 19.75 1.83 -9.59
C ALA A 155 21.06 1.06 -9.52
N GLY A 156 21.31 0.20 -10.50
CA GLY A 156 22.57 -0.52 -10.66
C GLY A 156 23.77 0.44 -10.83
N SER A 157 24.96 -0.03 -10.47
CA SER A 157 26.19 0.77 -10.56
C SER A 157 26.43 1.26 -12.00
N GLY A 158 26.55 2.56 -12.18
CA GLY A 158 26.80 3.18 -13.49
C GLY A 158 25.56 3.43 -14.34
N THR A 159 24.37 3.02 -13.89
CA THR A 159 23.12 3.27 -14.60
C THR A 159 22.68 4.72 -14.40
N ASN A 160 22.63 5.49 -15.47
CA ASN A 160 22.03 6.83 -15.44
C ASN A 160 20.52 6.69 -15.59
N VAL A 161 19.82 6.69 -14.46
CA VAL A 161 18.36 6.71 -14.44
C VAL A 161 17.94 8.17 -14.68
N GLY A 162 17.39 8.44 -15.85
CA GLY A 162 16.81 9.76 -16.16
C GLY A 162 15.68 10.14 -15.18
N PRO A 163 15.00 11.27 -15.40
CA PRO A 163 13.91 11.67 -14.53
C PRO A 163 12.78 10.62 -14.50
N LEU A 164 12.36 10.27 -13.30
CA LEU A 164 11.24 9.37 -13.04
C LEU A 164 10.11 10.15 -12.39
N ALA A 165 8.87 9.79 -12.72
CA ALA A 165 7.70 10.26 -11.98
C ALA A 165 7.03 9.09 -11.25
N LEU A 166 6.77 9.25 -9.96
CA LEU A 166 6.06 8.29 -9.15
C LEU A 166 4.69 8.87 -8.79
N THR A 167 3.64 8.24 -9.29
CA THR A 167 2.25 8.61 -9.01
C THR A 167 1.65 7.63 -8.02
N PHE A 168 1.05 8.16 -6.98
CA PHE A 168 0.30 7.41 -5.98
C PHE A 168 -1.19 7.62 -6.19
N THR A 169 -1.94 6.52 -6.27
CA THR A 169 -3.41 6.53 -6.31
C THR A 169 -3.93 5.92 -5.02
N PRO A 170 -4.22 6.72 -3.98
CA PRO A 170 -4.81 6.24 -2.76
C PRO A 170 -6.29 5.91 -2.98
N PHE A 171 -6.69 4.73 -2.55
CA PHE A 171 -8.08 4.28 -2.50
C PHE A 171 -8.64 4.67 -1.15
N CYS A 172 -9.39 5.77 -1.13
CA CYS A 172 -9.97 6.30 0.09
C CYS A 172 -11.33 5.64 0.36
N ALA A 173 -11.57 5.27 1.59
CA ALA A 173 -12.82 4.70 2.05
C ALA A 173 -13.32 5.43 3.29
N TYR A 174 -14.57 5.19 3.65
CA TYR A 174 -15.14 5.58 4.93
C TYR A 174 -16.20 4.56 5.31
N ARG A 175 -15.79 3.53 5.99
CA ARG A 175 -16.68 2.44 6.40
C ARG A 175 -16.13 1.72 7.62
N SER A 176 -17.02 1.14 8.42
CA SER A 176 -16.60 0.14 9.40
C SER A 176 -15.82 -0.97 8.71
N HIS A 177 -14.79 -1.49 9.36
CA HIS A 177 -14.00 -2.60 8.82
C HIS A 177 -14.81 -3.91 8.69
N HIS A 178 -16.02 -3.97 9.24
CA HIS A 178 -16.96 -5.08 9.11
C HIS A 178 -17.91 -4.96 7.91
N ALA A 179 -17.87 -3.83 7.21
CA ALA A 179 -18.79 -3.52 6.13
C ALA A 179 -18.07 -3.40 4.78
N THR A 180 -18.84 -3.37 3.70
CA THR A 180 -18.40 -2.99 2.36
C THR A 180 -19.10 -1.69 1.94
N THR A 181 -18.48 -0.94 1.04
CA THR A 181 -19.06 0.27 0.45
C THR A 181 -19.82 -0.07 -0.82
N HIS A 182 -20.97 0.58 -1.03
CA HIS A 182 -21.63 0.66 -2.32
C HIS A 182 -21.47 2.09 -2.82
N GLY A 183 -20.72 2.24 -3.90
CA GLY A 183 -20.41 3.54 -4.49
C GLY A 183 -21.65 4.21 -5.09
N ASP A 184 -21.60 5.55 -5.16
CA ASP A 184 -22.58 6.38 -5.85
C ASP A 184 -21.82 7.42 -6.67
N ALA A 185 -22.14 7.51 -7.96
CA ALA A 185 -21.51 8.45 -8.88
C ALA A 185 -21.69 9.94 -8.48
N ASN A 186 -22.67 10.23 -7.61
CA ASN A 186 -22.91 11.58 -7.09
C ASN A 186 -22.23 11.83 -5.73
N TRP A 187 -21.65 10.81 -5.13
CA TRP A 187 -20.94 10.96 -3.88
C TRP A 187 -19.45 11.23 -4.12
N HIS A 188 -19.00 12.41 -3.75
CA HIS A 188 -17.61 12.83 -3.85
C HIS A 188 -17.05 13.17 -2.49
N PHE A 189 -15.86 12.68 -2.19
CA PHE A 189 -15.17 13.04 -0.96
C PHE A 189 -14.74 14.51 -1.02
N LEU A 190 -14.78 15.17 0.13
CA LEU A 190 -14.27 16.52 0.31
C LEU A 190 -12.74 16.46 0.40
N VAL A 191 -12.07 17.18 -0.50
CA VAL A 191 -10.60 17.17 -0.60
C VAL A 191 -10.06 18.58 -0.46
N GLU A 192 -9.18 18.77 0.51
CA GLU A 192 -8.52 20.04 0.81
C GLU A 192 -7.01 19.87 0.66
N ASN A 193 -6.41 20.56 -0.31
CA ASN A 193 -4.98 20.50 -0.57
C ASN A 193 -4.24 21.68 0.08
N GLN A 194 -3.17 21.40 0.81
CA GLN A 194 -2.31 22.42 1.41
C GLN A 194 -0.84 22.00 1.34
N GLY A 195 -0.13 22.50 0.36
CA GLY A 195 1.28 22.17 0.15
C GLY A 195 1.49 20.67 -0.07
N ASN A 196 2.25 20.02 0.81
CA ASN A 196 2.52 18.58 0.76
C ASN A 196 1.49 17.73 1.52
N ARG A 197 0.35 18.31 1.88
CA ARG A 197 -0.73 17.66 2.64
C ARG A 197 -2.04 17.73 1.85
N CYS A 198 -2.74 16.59 1.79
CA CYS A 198 -4.09 16.47 1.29
C CYS A 198 -4.99 15.94 2.42
N ARG A 199 -6.02 16.69 2.78
CA ARG A 199 -7.01 16.29 3.77
C ARG A 199 -8.26 15.80 3.07
N ILE A 200 -8.77 14.65 3.49
CA ILE A 200 -9.86 13.94 2.83
C ILE A 200 -10.93 13.63 3.87
N ARG A 201 -12.20 13.91 3.54
CA ARG A 201 -13.36 13.53 4.33
C ARG A 201 -14.43 12.96 3.43
N ALA A 202 -15.15 11.96 3.89
CA ALA A 202 -16.25 11.38 3.13
C ALA A 202 -17.47 12.35 3.03
N TYR A 203 -17.70 13.11 4.10
CA TYR A 203 -18.71 14.20 4.22
C TYR A 203 -18.26 15.18 5.32
N GLU A 204 -18.99 16.26 5.53
CA GLU A 204 -18.53 17.39 6.35
C GLU A 204 -18.20 17.02 7.80
N GLU A 205 -19.02 16.18 8.43
CA GLU A 205 -18.86 15.76 9.83
C GLU A 205 -18.01 14.50 9.99
N ALA A 206 -17.60 13.86 8.87
CA ALA A 206 -16.80 12.65 8.93
C ALA A 206 -15.39 12.93 9.50
N PRO A 207 -14.80 11.97 10.21
CA PRO A 207 -13.40 12.03 10.57
C PRO A 207 -12.52 12.25 9.35
N ALA A 208 -11.59 13.17 9.44
CA ALA A 208 -10.68 13.48 8.35
C ALA A 208 -9.49 12.52 8.35
N CYS A 209 -9.17 11.98 7.18
CA CYS A 209 -7.87 11.38 6.88
C CYS A 209 -6.95 12.43 6.26
N ALA A 210 -5.64 12.33 6.46
CA ALA A 210 -4.67 13.18 5.81
C ALA A 210 -3.58 12.34 5.15
N LEU A 211 -3.32 12.62 3.88
CA LEU A 211 -2.14 12.13 3.15
C LEU A 211 -1.07 13.21 3.21
N VAL A 212 0.13 12.85 3.64
CA VAL A 212 1.27 13.77 3.74
C VAL A 212 2.45 13.16 2.98
N LEU A 213 3.04 13.91 2.06
CA LEU A 213 4.21 13.51 1.32
C LEU A 213 5.45 14.26 1.82
N GLY A 214 6.56 13.56 2.05
CA GLY A 214 7.84 14.17 2.45
C GLY A 214 8.39 15.10 1.38
N PRO A 215 8.54 14.67 0.10
CA PRO A 215 8.93 15.53 -1.02
C PRO A 215 7.80 16.47 -1.43
N PRO A 216 8.10 17.58 -2.14
CA PRO A 216 7.07 18.36 -2.81
C PRO A 216 6.22 17.49 -3.74
N ALA A 217 4.89 17.59 -3.63
CA ALA A 217 3.97 16.81 -4.43
C ALA A 217 2.76 17.64 -4.84
N GLN A 218 2.11 17.21 -5.91
CA GLN A 218 0.84 17.73 -6.36
C GLN A 218 -0.26 16.69 -6.08
N PHE A 219 -1.34 17.12 -5.44
CA PHE A 219 -2.53 16.30 -5.24
C PHE A 219 -3.60 16.73 -6.25
N THR A 220 -4.13 15.75 -6.97
CA THR A 220 -5.19 15.97 -7.97
C THR A 220 -6.38 15.08 -7.62
N PRO A 221 -7.47 15.63 -7.08
CA PRO A 221 -8.70 14.88 -6.87
C PRO A 221 -9.25 14.39 -8.21
N THR A 222 -9.48 13.09 -8.35
CA THR A 222 -10.04 12.49 -9.57
C THR A 222 -11.51 12.18 -9.43
N GLY A 223 -12.00 11.89 -8.21
CA GLY A 223 -13.36 11.44 -7.96
C GLY A 223 -13.69 10.09 -8.60
N ASN A 224 -12.69 9.34 -9.00
CA ASN A 224 -12.89 8.05 -9.63
C ASN A 224 -13.28 7.00 -8.60
N TRP A 225 -14.24 6.14 -8.96
CA TRP A 225 -14.59 4.94 -8.25
C TRP A 225 -13.94 3.73 -8.91
N PHE A 226 -13.45 2.80 -8.10
CA PHE A 226 -13.04 1.46 -8.52
C PHE A 226 -14.17 0.50 -8.15
N TRP A 227 -14.99 0.17 -9.15
CA TRP A 227 -16.21 -0.60 -8.98
C TRP A 227 -15.96 -2.10 -8.89
N GLY A 228 -16.58 -2.75 -7.92
CA GLY A 228 -16.65 -4.19 -7.86
C GLY A 228 -15.32 -4.87 -7.47
N VAL A 229 -14.54 -4.25 -6.60
CA VAL A 229 -13.33 -4.87 -6.01
C VAL A 229 -13.75 -6.06 -5.15
N LYS A 230 -13.16 -7.22 -5.41
CA LYS A 230 -13.55 -8.48 -4.79
C LYS A 230 -12.69 -8.83 -3.59
N HIS A 231 -13.33 -9.23 -2.51
CA HIS A 231 -12.71 -9.76 -1.30
C HIS A 231 -12.88 -11.29 -1.25
N ARG A 232 -12.03 -12.04 -1.98
CA ARG A 232 -12.17 -13.50 -2.16
C ARG A 232 -12.26 -14.29 -0.86
N ARG A 233 -11.56 -13.86 0.19
CA ARG A 233 -11.58 -14.52 1.50
C ARG A 233 -12.90 -14.32 2.23
N ASP A 234 -13.60 -13.24 1.96
CA ASP A 234 -14.93 -12.99 2.48
C ASP A 234 -15.97 -13.85 1.74
N THR A 235 -15.81 -14.06 0.41
CA THR A 235 -16.60 -15.03 -0.37
C THR A 235 -16.56 -16.44 0.27
N GLU A 236 -15.36 -16.92 0.59
CA GLU A 236 -15.16 -18.24 1.21
C GLU A 236 -15.89 -18.39 2.56
N ARG A 237 -16.11 -17.28 3.24
CA ARG A 237 -16.75 -17.20 4.56
C ARG A 237 -18.25 -16.87 4.49
N GLY A 238 -18.80 -16.66 3.29
CA GLY A 238 -20.19 -16.24 3.09
C GLY A 238 -20.49 -14.82 3.58
N LEU A 239 -19.48 -13.93 3.61
CA LEU A 239 -19.62 -12.52 3.97
C LEU A 239 -19.83 -11.66 2.72
N PRO A 240 -20.29 -10.40 2.86
CA PRO A 240 -20.24 -9.42 1.76
C PRO A 240 -18.80 -9.29 1.22
N ASP A 241 -18.64 -9.52 -0.08
CA ASP A 241 -17.35 -9.78 -0.69
C ASP A 241 -17.01 -8.84 -1.85
N VAL A 242 -17.80 -7.79 -2.05
CA VAL A 242 -17.60 -6.80 -3.09
C VAL A 242 -17.65 -5.40 -2.49
N ASP A 243 -16.65 -4.62 -2.78
CA ASP A 243 -16.45 -3.25 -2.30
C ASP A 243 -16.30 -2.31 -3.50
N ASP A 244 -16.87 -1.11 -3.42
CA ASP A 244 -16.63 -0.01 -4.34
C ASP A 244 -15.76 1.02 -3.60
N VAL A 245 -14.62 1.40 -4.18
CA VAL A 245 -13.60 2.21 -3.50
C VAL A 245 -13.24 3.44 -4.30
#